data_cf541ed6a90e32cbb5be56bf83661275
#
_entry.id   cf541ed6a90e32cbb5be56bf83661275
#
_cell.length_a   1.000
_cell.length_b   1.000
_cell.length_c   1.000
_cell.angle_alpha   90.00
_cell.angle_beta   90.00
_cell.angle_gamma   90.00
#
_symmetry.space_group_name_H-M   'P 1'
#
loop_
_entity.id
_entity.type
_entity.pdbx_description
1 polymer ?
#
loop_
_entity_poly.entity_id
_entity_poly.type
_entity_poly.pdbx_seq_one_letter_code
_entity_poly.pdbx_strand_id
1 'polypeptide(L)'
;MRIVHFMKKENSGLARCCLELAKYEERLGHKVVMKEPSNDMAFYGTEGDGADIEVIHSQLPPEHYFNQLPKAMVQHGEPLSSVGNGVSMKAICDLANRVDFFLCFRREEWPIWSMIKRTYQVPKGIDLEVYKPLDGITEKLPGEPAILYYENMRGQRNPLYLLVAMQEVYKRFPKARLYIYNMNDKKMQDTFTTFSRACKLWACGVVGFEGPVNDVNLLLNRADIVVSCLYPLYARSIEAFGAGKPLICPGYREPGYEFTCDLDPASIADAIIRAWEKYDRFDARAWACERHDVAETVRQCVEIFERYAR
;
A
#
# COMPACT_ATOMS: atom_id res chain seq x y z
N MET A 1 -25.06 10.87 -3.17
CA MET A 1 -24.30 11.95 -2.48
C MET A 1 -23.35 12.64 -3.45
N ARG A 2 -22.96 13.86 -3.14
CA ARG A 2 -21.81 14.55 -3.72
C ARG A 2 -20.64 14.50 -2.73
N ILE A 3 -19.59 13.77 -3.10
CA ILE A 3 -18.39 13.54 -2.29
C ILE A 3 -17.27 14.41 -2.85
N VAL A 4 -16.60 15.18 -2.02
CA VAL A 4 -15.47 16.03 -2.42
C VAL A 4 -14.20 15.52 -1.76
N HIS A 5 -13.23 15.04 -2.54
CA HIS A 5 -11.93 14.62 -2.06
C HIS A 5 -10.90 15.72 -2.16
N PHE A 6 -10.21 15.97 -1.07
CA PHE A 6 -9.05 16.87 -1.02
C PHE A 6 -7.76 16.07 -0.99
N MET A 7 -6.99 16.17 -2.06
CA MET A 7 -5.69 15.51 -2.17
C MET A 7 -4.70 16.37 -2.94
N LYS A 8 -3.43 16.28 -2.59
CA LYS A 8 -2.36 16.90 -3.38
C LYS A 8 -2.10 16.05 -4.63
N LYS A 9 -2.12 16.70 -5.80
CA LYS A 9 -1.87 16.07 -7.09
C LYS A 9 -0.38 15.79 -7.25
N GLU A 10 0.09 14.73 -6.66
CA GLU A 10 1.42 14.19 -6.89
C GLU A 10 1.27 12.79 -7.46
N ASN A 11 2.21 12.37 -8.32
CA ASN A 11 2.36 10.98 -8.76
C ASN A 11 2.78 10.09 -7.59
N SER A 12 2.00 10.07 -6.53
CA SER A 12 2.24 9.35 -5.29
C SER A 12 1.26 8.18 -5.14
N GLY A 13 1.64 7.20 -4.35
CA GLY A 13 0.74 6.10 -4.00
C GLY A 13 -0.53 6.56 -3.30
N LEU A 14 -0.50 7.75 -2.67
CA LEU A 14 -1.65 8.40 -2.06
C LEU A 14 -2.66 8.86 -3.13
N ALA A 15 -2.18 9.60 -4.14
CA ALA A 15 -3.01 10.08 -5.23
C ALA A 15 -3.71 8.93 -5.94
N ARG A 16 -2.98 7.85 -6.20
CA ARG A 16 -3.55 6.64 -6.79
C ARG A 16 -4.67 6.05 -5.95
N CYS A 17 -4.46 5.91 -4.65
CA CYS A 17 -5.48 5.41 -3.74
C CYS A 17 -6.75 6.29 -3.76
N CYS A 18 -6.59 7.61 -3.78
CA CYS A 18 -7.73 8.54 -3.85
C CYS A 18 -8.49 8.39 -5.18
N LEU A 19 -7.78 8.28 -6.30
CA LEU A 19 -8.39 8.07 -7.61
C LEU A 19 -9.12 6.73 -7.70
N GLU A 20 -8.58 5.68 -7.09
CA GLU A 20 -9.26 4.38 -7.01
C GLU A 20 -10.56 4.48 -6.20
N LEU A 21 -10.54 5.14 -5.04
CA LEU A 21 -11.75 5.37 -4.26
C LEU A 21 -12.78 6.15 -5.07
N ALA A 22 -12.40 7.29 -5.66
CA ALA A 22 -13.27 8.13 -6.48
C ALA A 22 -13.93 7.37 -7.64
N LYS A 23 -13.14 6.56 -8.37
CA LYS A 23 -13.64 5.70 -9.46
C LYS A 23 -14.77 4.77 -9.01
N TYR A 24 -14.63 4.16 -7.86
CA TYR A 24 -15.62 3.20 -7.36
C TYR A 24 -16.82 3.88 -6.68
N GLU A 25 -16.64 5.04 -6.07
CA GLU A 25 -17.74 5.89 -5.59
C GLU A 25 -18.64 6.36 -6.73
N GLU A 26 -18.06 6.77 -7.87
CA GLU A 26 -18.81 7.11 -9.09
C GLU A 26 -19.59 5.90 -9.64
N ARG A 27 -19.02 4.71 -9.59
CA ARG A 27 -19.71 3.47 -9.98
C ARG A 27 -20.90 3.13 -9.09
N LEU A 28 -20.86 3.55 -7.81
CA LEU A 28 -21.99 3.44 -6.89
C LEU A 28 -23.04 4.54 -7.11
N GLY A 29 -22.85 5.43 -8.12
CA GLY A 29 -23.79 6.48 -8.48
C GLY A 29 -23.62 7.78 -7.69
N HIS A 30 -22.49 7.97 -7.02
CA HIS A 30 -22.17 9.22 -6.34
C HIS A 30 -21.52 10.21 -7.30
N LYS A 31 -21.73 11.50 -7.07
CA LYS A 31 -21.00 12.56 -7.78
C LYS A 31 -19.70 12.84 -7.02
N VAL A 32 -18.58 12.56 -7.65
CA VAL A 32 -17.27 12.75 -7.03
C VAL A 32 -16.55 13.95 -7.60
N VAL A 33 -15.92 14.75 -6.76
CA VAL A 33 -15.11 15.90 -7.15
C VAL A 33 -13.75 15.79 -6.48
N MET A 34 -12.70 15.87 -7.28
CA MET A 34 -11.32 15.90 -6.80
C MET A 34 -10.82 17.34 -6.74
N LYS A 35 -10.34 17.78 -5.59
CA LYS A 35 -9.78 19.12 -5.40
C LYS A 35 -8.33 19.03 -4.91
N GLU A 36 -7.48 19.89 -5.49
CA GLU A 36 -6.12 20.11 -4.97
C GLU A 36 -6.14 21.23 -3.93
N PRO A 37 -5.47 21.02 -2.78
CA PRO A 37 -5.18 22.14 -1.89
C PRO A 37 -4.25 23.11 -2.62
N SER A 38 -4.77 24.24 -3.09
CA SER A 38 -3.93 25.31 -3.61
C SER A 38 -3.52 26.26 -2.49
N ASN A 39 -2.33 26.87 -2.61
CA ASN A 39 -1.92 27.96 -1.73
C ASN A 39 -2.71 29.26 -2.00
N ASP A 40 -3.49 29.29 -3.07
CA ASP A 40 -4.35 30.41 -3.43
C ASP A 40 -5.71 30.30 -2.75
N MET A 41 -5.94 31.14 -1.77
CA MET A 41 -7.17 31.20 -0.97
C MET A 41 -8.46 31.38 -1.81
N ALA A 42 -8.36 31.85 -3.02
CA ALA A 42 -9.47 32.05 -3.95
C ALA A 42 -10.09 30.71 -4.47
N PHE A 43 -9.40 29.59 -4.33
CA PHE A 43 -9.82 28.30 -4.90
C PHE A 43 -10.64 27.43 -3.92
N TYR A 44 -10.59 27.73 -2.64
CA TYR A 44 -11.44 27.05 -1.65
C TYR A 44 -12.82 27.71 -1.66
N GLY A 45 -13.52 27.39 -2.76
CA GLY A 45 -14.76 28.00 -3.12
C GLY A 45 -15.78 27.94 -2.01
N THR A 46 -16.27 29.08 -1.81
CA THR A 46 -17.67 29.40 -1.58
C THR A 46 -18.53 28.22 -1.13
N GLU A 47 -19.17 28.42 -0.03
CA GLU A 47 -20.45 27.82 0.33
C GLU A 47 -21.26 27.66 -0.96
N GLY A 48 -21.39 26.48 -1.51
CA GLY A 48 -22.21 26.34 -2.70
C GLY A 48 -21.89 25.21 -3.65
N ASP A 49 -20.77 24.49 -3.46
CA ASP A 49 -20.51 23.30 -4.27
C ASP A 49 -21.53 22.16 -4.02
N GLY A 50 -22.46 22.33 -3.07
CA GLY A 50 -23.49 21.34 -2.77
C GLY A 50 -22.90 19.97 -2.37
N ALA A 51 -21.73 19.95 -1.73
CA ALA A 51 -21.15 18.72 -1.20
C ALA A 51 -21.99 18.21 -0.01
N ASP A 52 -22.19 16.91 0.05
CA ASP A 52 -22.80 16.25 1.18
C ASP A 52 -21.73 15.85 2.23
N ILE A 53 -20.52 15.57 1.77
CA ILE A 53 -19.37 15.24 2.63
C ILE A 53 -18.05 15.63 1.95
N GLU A 54 -17.09 16.01 2.80
CA GLU A 54 -15.71 16.30 2.40
C GLU A 54 -14.76 15.22 2.95
N VAL A 55 -13.89 14.70 2.09
CA VAL A 55 -12.93 13.63 2.41
C VAL A 55 -11.51 14.16 2.25
N ILE A 56 -10.77 14.22 3.34
CA ILE A 56 -9.43 14.78 3.40
C ILE A 56 -8.41 13.64 3.46
N HIS A 57 -7.44 13.65 2.54
CA HIS A 57 -6.41 12.61 2.46
C HIS A 57 -5.07 13.09 3.02
N SER A 58 -4.82 12.82 4.30
CA SER A 58 -3.52 13.01 4.98
C SER A 58 -2.86 14.38 4.87
N GLN A 59 -3.55 15.39 4.38
CA GLN A 59 -3.06 16.76 4.28
C GLN A 59 -4.09 17.71 4.88
N LEU A 60 -3.59 18.62 5.69
CA LEU A 60 -4.40 19.69 6.23
C LEU A 60 -4.70 20.71 5.13
N PRO A 61 -5.99 20.94 4.84
CA PRO A 61 -6.34 22.16 4.13
C PRO A 61 -5.95 23.37 4.99
N PRO A 62 -5.69 24.54 4.37
CA PRO A 62 -5.43 25.76 5.11
C PRO A 62 -6.47 26.06 6.18
N GLU A 63 -6.06 26.77 7.22
CA GLU A 63 -6.90 27.00 8.41
C GLU A 63 -8.27 27.66 8.13
N HIS A 64 -8.43 28.30 6.98
CA HIS A 64 -9.65 29.00 6.57
C HIS A 64 -10.71 28.12 5.92
N TYR A 65 -10.42 26.83 5.72
CA TYR A 65 -11.24 25.94 4.89
C TYR A 65 -12.38 25.25 5.63
N PHE A 66 -12.59 25.51 6.88
CA PHE A 66 -13.56 24.80 7.69
C PHE A 66 -14.96 25.40 7.58
N ASN A 67 -15.74 24.89 6.64
CA ASN A 67 -17.17 25.09 6.56
C ASN A 67 -17.90 24.12 7.53
N GLN A 68 -19.23 24.17 7.56
CA GLN A 68 -20.07 23.32 8.41
C GLN A 68 -20.40 21.94 7.80
N LEU A 69 -19.79 21.58 6.67
CA LEU A 69 -20.02 20.29 6.06
C LEU A 69 -19.36 19.16 6.86
N PRO A 70 -19.96 17.97 6.86
CA PRO A 70 -19.34 16.79 7.44
C PRO A 70 -17.98 16.49 6.80
N LYS A 71 -17.01 16.15 7.63
CA LYS A 71 -15.63 15.92 7.21
C LYS A 71 -15.13 14.57 7.67
N ALA A 72 -14.70 13.76 6.71
CA ALA A 72 -13.94 12.56 6.95
C ALA A 72 -12.44 12.81 6.70
N MET A 73 -11.58 12.23 7.49
CA MET A 73 -10.16 12.19 7.17
C MET A 73 -9.69 10.76 6.99
N VAL A 74 -9.12 10.48 5.84
CA VAL A 74 -8.52 9.18 5.53
C VAL A 74 -7.09 9.15 6.01
N GLN A 75 -6.79 8.23 6.91
CA GLN A 75 -5.46 8.01 7.45
C GLN A 75 -4.71 6.97 6.61
N HIS A 76 -3.59 7.39 6.03
CA HIS A 76 -2.72 6.55 5.20
C HIS A 76 -1.46 6.08 5.91
N GLY A 77 -1.33 6.33 7.20
CA GLY A 77 -0.22 5.94 8.05
C GLY A 77 -0.51 6.18 9.53
N GLU A 78 0.36 5.69 10.39
CA GLU A 78 0.24 5.89 11.83
C GLU A 78 0.62 7.33 12.24
N PRO A 79 0.08 7.87 13.37
CA PRO A 79 0.41 9.21 13.84
C PRO A 79 1.90 9.43 14.07
N LEU A 80 2.60 8.44 14.61
CA LEU A 80 4.04 8.53 14.89
C LEU A 80 4.88 8.63 13.61
N SER A 81 4.46 8.02 12.51
CA SER A 81 5.14 8.21 11.22
C SER A 81 4.96 9.63 10.68
N SER A 82 3.82 10.25 10.95
CA SER A 82 3.58 11.65 10.62
C SER A 82 4.47 12.59 11.46
N VAL A 83 4.62 12.30 12.74
CA VAL A 83 5.55 13.03 13.63
C VAL A 83 7.00 12.87 13.15
N GLY A 84 7.42 11.67 12.77
CA GLY A 84 8.74 11.41 12.18
C GLY A 84 8.98 12.19 10.87
N ASN A 85 7.91 12.58 10.16
CA ASN A 85 7.95 13.44 8.97
C ASN A 85 7.76 14.94 9.31
N GLY A 86 7.88 15.33 10.57
CA GLY A 86 7.85 16.74 11.00
C GLY A 86 6.47 17.30 11.37
N VAL A 87 5.42 16.49 11.36
CA VAL A 87 4.09 16.88 11.82
C VAL A 87 4.02 16.76 13.35
N SER A 88 3.68 17.84 14.05
CA SER A 88 3.57 17.78 15.52
C SER A 88 2.31 17.02 15.96
N MET A 89 2.37 16.35 17.12
CA MET A 89 1.17 15.75 17.75
C MET A 89 0.07 16.78 17.99
N LYS A 90 0.45 18.01 18.33
CA LYS A 90 -0.51 19.12 18.46
C LYS A 90 -1.27 19.34 17.15
N ALA A 91 -0.58 19.40 16.01
CA ALA A 91 -1.21 19.57 14.70
C ALA A 91 -2.18 18.42 14.39
N ILE A 92 -1.84 17.20 14.77
CA ILE A 92 -2.73 16.02 14.61
C ILE A 92 -3.99 16.17 15.47
N CYS A 93 -3.86 16.59 16.74
CA CYS A 93 -4.99 16.81 17.62
C CYS A 93 -5.85 18.00 17.15
N ASP A 94 -5.23 19.10 16.72
CA ASP A 94 -5.94 20.26 16.17
C ASP A 94 -6.74 19.87 14.93
N LEU A 95 -6.20 19.01 14.09
CA LEU A 95 -6.89 18.44 12.94
C LEU A 95 -8.07 17.56 13.38
N ALA A 96 -7.86 16.68 14.35
CA ALA A 96 -8.91 15.81 14.86
C ALA A 96 -10.13 16.60 15.38
N ASN A 97 -9.90 17.80 15.91
CA ASN A 97 -10.99 18.69 16.36
C ASN A 97 -11.78 19.31 15.19
N ARG A 98 -11.25 19.28 13.98
CA ARG A 98 -11.83 19.92 12.80
C ARG A 98 -12.51 18.98 11.84
N VAL A 99 -12.41 17.66 12.06
CA VAL A 99 -13.09 16.63 11.28
C VAL A 99 -14.09 15.88 12.16
N ASP A 100 -15.09 15.27 11.57
CA ASP A 100 -16.10 14.53 12.30
C ASP A 100 -15.61 13.14 12.69
N PHE A 101 -14.86 12.49 11.79
CA PHE A 101 -14.31 11.16 12.03
C PHE A 101 -13.07 10.88 11.19
N PHE A 102 -12.36 9.82 11.56
CA PHE A 102 -11.28 9.24 10.77
C PHE A 102 -11.72 7.95 10.09
N LEU A 103 -11.16 7.71 8.89
CA LEU A 103 -11.12 6.40 8.25
C LEU A 103 -9.70 5.85 8.33
N CYS A 104 -9.55 4.64 8.77
CA CYS A 104 -8.27 3.95 8.86
C CYS A 104 -8.33 2.64 8.07
N PHE A 105 -7.40 2.45 7.14
CA PHE A 105 -7.34 1.24 6.31
C PHE A 105 -6.54 0.11 6.95
N ARG A 106 -5.92 0.35 8.10
CA ARG A 106 -5.05 -0.60 8.76
C ARG A 106 -5.57 -0.93 10.16
N ARG A 107 -5.74 -2.21 10.38
CA ARG A 107 -6.22 -2.73 11.65
C ARG A 107 -5.29 -2.37 12.81
N GLU A 108 -3.98 -2.41 12.57
CA GLU A 108 -2.95 -2.16 13.58
C GLU A 108 -2.90 -0.69 14.01
N GLU A 109 -3.28 0.23 13.14
CA GLU A 109 -3.27 1.67 13.40
C GLU A 109 -4.59 2.15 14.03
N TRP A 110 -5.67 1.40 13.83
CA TRP A 110 -6.99 1.77 14.31
C TRP A 110 -7.05 2.07 15.82
N PRO A 111 -6.44 1.28 16.73
CA PRO A 111 -6.48 1.58 18.15
C PRO A 111 -5.87 2.95 18.49
N ILE A 112 -4.77 3.31 17.83
CA ILE A 112 -4.07 4.58 18.07
C ILE A 112 -4.92 5.75 17.58
N TRP A 113 -5.45 5.68 16.36
CA TRP A 113 -6.32 6.74 15.83
C TRP A 113 -7.63 6.88 16.59
N SER A 114 -8.19 5.78 17.10
CA SER A 114 -9.42 5.79 17.88
C SER A 114 -9.29 6.46 19.25
N MET A 115 -8.06 6.56 19.77
CA MET A 115 -7.79 7.34 21.00
C MET A 115 -7.86 8.85 20.76
N ILE A 116 -7.64 9.29 19.52
CA ILE A 116 -7.60 10.73 19.17
C ILE A 116 -8.97 11.21 18.69
N LYS A 117 -9.65 10.40 17.86
CA LYS A 117 -10.95 10.74 17.28
C LYS A 117 -11.73 9.46 16.98
N ARG A 118 -13.06 9.58 16.87
CA ARG A 118 -13.89 8.49 16.36
C ARG A 118 -13.34 8.00 15.03
N THR A 119 -12.94 6.74 14.98
CA THR A 119 -12.25 6.14 13.84
C THR A 119 -12.98 4.89 13.39
N TYR A 120 -13.27 4.80 12.10
CA TYR A 120 -13.79 3.60 11.47
C TYR A 120 -12.64 2.86 10.77
N GLN A 121 -12.54 1.59 11.06
CA GLN A 121 -11.62 0.70 10.36
C GLN A 121 -12.33 0.12 9.13
N VAL A 122 -11.73 0.32 7.96
CA VAL A 122 -12.19 -0.22 6.68
C VAL A 122 -11.04 -1.01 6.07
N PRO A 123 -11.24 -2.25 5.61
CA PRO A 123 -10.17 -3.03 4.98
C PRO A 123 -9.58 -2.30 3.77
N LYS A 124 -8.26 -2.38 3.61
CA LYS A 124 -7.59 -1.82 2.44
C LYS A 124 -7.86 -2.68 1.22
N GLY A 125 -8.46 -2.08 0.20
CA GLY A 125 -8.68 -2.69 -1.10
C GLY A 125 -7.67 -2.28 -2.16
N ILE A 126 -7.66 -3.03 -3.24
CA ILE A 126 -6.94 -2.78 -4.49
C ILE A 126 -7.90 -2.92 -5.66
N ASP A 127 -7.60 -2.23 -6.75
CA ASP A 127 -8.38 -2.35 -8.00
C ASP A 127 -8.10 -3.70 -8.68
N LEU A 128 -9.01 -4.66 -8.49
CA LEU A 128 -8.92 -6.01 -9.04
C LEU A 128 -9.11 -6.08 -10.55
N GLU A 129 -9.54 -5.00 -11.21
CA GLU A 129 -9.57 -4.88 -12.67
C GLU A 129 -8.19 -4.54 -13.23
N VAL A 130 -7.41 -3.78 -12.46
CA VAL A 130 -6.03 -3.38 -12.80
C VAL A 130 -5.06 -4.49 -12.42
N TYR A 131 -5.14 -4.96 -11.17
CA TYR A 131 -4.28 -6.04 -10.66
C TYR A 131 -4.97 -7.37 -10.83
N LYS A 132 -4.60 -8.10 -11.84
CA LYS A 132 -5.18 -9.40 -12.18
C LYS A 132 -4.16 -10.32 -12.83
N PRO A 133 -4.38 -11.64 -12.79
CA PRO A 133 -3.62 -12.57 -13.62
C PRO A 133 -3.74 -12.18 -15.09
N LEU A 134 -2.63 -12.26 -15.81
CA LEU A 134 -2.57 -12.00 -17.25
C LEU A 134 -2.33 -13.30 -17.99
N ASP A 135 -3.18 -13.59 -18.97
CA ASP A 135 -3.02 -14.75 -19.84
C ASP A 135 -1.87 -14.53 -20.85
N GLY A 136 -1.21 -15.62 -21.23
CA GLY A 136 -0.24 -15.60 -22.32
C GLY A 136 1.09 -14.89 -22.01
N ILE A 137 1.45 -14.71 -20.72
CA ILE A 137 2.77 -14.18 -20.38
C ILE A 137 3.85 -15.16 -20.80
N THR A 138 4.57 -14.82 -21.87
CA THR A 138 5.66 -15.62 -22.42
C THR A 138 7.00 -15.31 -21.74
N GLU A 139 7.16 -14.12 -21.20
CA GLU A 139 8.41 -13.65 -20.57
C GLU A 139 8.30 -13.62 -19.04
N LYS A 140 8.38 -14.77 -18.43
CA LYS A 140 8.56 -14.85 -16.97
C LYS A 140 9.96 -14.36 -16.56
N LEU A 141 10.08 -13.84 -15.34
CA LEU A 141 11.39 -13.61 -14.74
C LEU A 141 12.09 -14.96 -14.56
N PRO A 142 13.35 -15.11 -15.00
CA PRO A 142 14.10 -16.35 -14.82
C PRO A 142 14.24 -16.71 -13.33
N GLY A 143 14.10 -17.99 -12.99
CA GLY A 143 14.27 -18.49 -11.63
C GLY A 143 13.19 -19.51 -11.24
N GLU A 144 13.50 -20.36 -10.26
CA GLU A 144 12.60 -21.36 -9.70
C GLU A 144 12.83 -21.42 -8.17
N PRO A 145 12.13 -20.56 -7.40
CA PRO A 145 11.22 -19.46 -7.77
C PRO A 145 11.91 -18.17 -8.25
N ALA A 146 11.17 -17.37 -9.04
CA ALA A 146 11.46 -15.97 -9.31
C ALA A 146 10.80 -15.09 -8.23
N ILE A 147 11.61 -14.49 -7.37
CA ILE A 147 11.18 -13.71 -6.21
C ILE A 147 11.31 -12.23 -6.56
N LEU A 148 10.27 -11.45 -6.31
CA LEU A 148 10.21 -10.04 -6.64
C LEU A 148 10.08 -9.18 -5.39
N TYR A 149 10.93 -8.15 -5.30
CA TYR A 149 10.79 -6.99 -4.44
C TYR A 149 10.71 -5.73 -5.30
N TYR A 150 9.64 -4.92 -5.18
CA TYR A 150 9.44 -3.76 -6.08
C TYR A 150 9.05 -2.46 -5.38
N GLU A 151 9.35 -2.34 -4.12
CA GLU A 151 8.99 -1.17 -3.32
C GLU A 151 10.04 -0.06 -3.44
N ASN A 152 9.57 1.19 -3.38
CA ASN A 152 10.49 2.34 -3.31
C ASN A 152 11.35 2.25 -2.06
N MET A 153 12.66 2.31 -2.25
CA MET A 153 13.62 2.30 -1.16
C MET A 153 13.52 3.60 -0.35
N ARG A 154 13.20 3.45 0.90
CA ARG A 154 13.30 4.50 1.94
C ARG A 154 13.89 3.82 3.17
N GLY A 155 14.38 4.57 4.15
CA GLY A 155 15.06 4.00 5.32
C GLY A 155 14.29 2.89 6.05
N GLN A 156 12.95 2.95 6.01
CA GLN A 156 12.05 1.92 6.57
C GLN A 156 11.76 0.74 5.62
N ARG A 157 12.17 0.83 4.35
CA ARG A 157 11.88 -0.14 3.29
C ARG A 157 13.17 -0.78 2.80
N ASN A 158 13.85 -1.40 3.73
CA ASN A 158 15.19 -1.93 3.52
C ASN A 158 15.11 -3.43 3.20
N PRO A 159 15.51 -3.87 1.99
CA PRO A 159 15.52 -5.29 1.64
C PRO A 159 16.69 -6.06 2.26
N LEU A 160 17.43 -5.49 3.21
CA LEU A 160 18.63 -6.13 3.77
C LEU A 160 18.33 -7.52 4.33
N TYR A 161 17.23 -7.64 5.10
CA TYR A 161 16.83 -8.94 5.65
C TYR A 161 16.48 -9.95 4.55
N LEU A 162 15.83 -9.48 3.48
CA LEU A 162 15.53 -10.32 2.32
C LEU A 162 16.82 -10.77 1.60
N LEU A 163 17.79 -9.86 1.42
CA LEU A 163 19.07 -10.22 0.84
C LEU A 163 19.77 -11.33 1.63
N VAL A 164 19.75 -11.24 2.95
CA VAL A 164 20.33 -12.28 3.83
C VAL A 164 19.49 -13.57 3.77
N ALA A 165 18.16 -13.47 3.77
CA ALA A 165 17.25 -14.60 3.67
C ALA A 165 17.50 -15.44 2.41
N MET A 166 17.91 -14.81 1.29
CA MET A 166 18.23 -15.50 0.05
C MET A 166 19.33 -16.56 0.19
N GLN A 167 20.21 -16.47 1.18
CA GLN A 167 21.21 -17.51 1.41
C GLN A 167 20.57 -18.86 1.76
N GLU A 168 19.55 -18.84 2.61
CA GLU A 168 18.82 -20.06 3.01
C GLU A 168 17.89 -20.53 1.88
N VAL A 169 17.19 -19.60 1.21
CA VAL A 169 16.35 -19.92 0.05
C VAL A 169 17.19 -20.59 -1.05
N TYR A 170 18.35 -20.03 -1.35
CA TYR A 170 19.23 -20.56 -2.41
C TYR A 170 19.81 -21.94 -2.07
N LYS A 171 20.12 -22.22 -0.80
CA LYS A 171 20.53 -23.55 -0.38
C LYS A 171 19.46 -24.61 -0.68
N ARG A 172 18.18 -24.25 -0.46
CA ARG A 172 17.04 -25.14 -0.69
C ARG A 172 16.69 -25.22 -2.19
N PHE A 173 16.74 -24.08 -2.89
CA PHE A 173 16.39 -23.92 -4.29
C PHE A 173 17.51 -23.21 -5.08
N PRO A 174 18.51 -23.93 -5.60
CA PRO A 174 19.67 -23.30 -6.27
C PRO A 174 19.34 -22.50 -7.54
N LYS A 175 18.15 -22.71 -8.09
CA LYS A 175 17.65 -21.95 -9.23
C LYS A 175 16.85 -20.70 -8.83
N ALA A 176 16.60 -20.47 -7.53
CA ALA A 176 15.91 -19.28 -7.07
C ALA A 176 16.64 -18.00 -7.50
N ARG A 177 15.88 -16.97 -7.86
CA ARG A 177 16.41 -15.64 -8.23
C ARG A 177 15.61 -14.55 -7.55
N LEU A 178 16.30 -13.52 -7.05
CA LEU A 178 15.71 -12.33 -6.45
C LEU A 178 15.92 -11.13 -7.37
N TYR A 179 14.83 -10.47 -7.69
CA TYR A 179 14.77 -9.24 -8.48
C TYR A 179 14.31 -8.09 -7.60
N ILE A 180 15.05 -6.98 -7.64
CA ILE A 180 14.75 -5.78 -6.87
C ILE A 180 14.52 -4.63 -7.84
N TYR A 181 13.30 -4.09 -7.86
CA TYR A 181 12.88 -2.98 -8.70
C TYR A 181 12.58 -1.72 -7.89
N ASN A 182 12.36 -0.59 -8.57
CA ASN A 182 12.08 0.73 -7.98
C ASN A 182 13.20 1.29 -7.10
N MET A 183 14.43 0.94 -7.38
CA MET A 183 15.62 1.53 -6.78
C MET A 183 15.93 2.89 -7.41
N ASN A 184 15.23 3.93 -6.97
CA ASN A 184 15.38 5.27 -7.56
C ASN A 184 16.57 6.06 -7.00
N ASP A 185 17.14 5.64 -5.88
CA ASP A 185 18.28 6.29 -5.23
C ASP A 185 19.59 5.57 -5.59
N LYS A 186 20.43 6.21 -6.39
CA LYS A 186 21.71 5.66 -6.84
C LYS A 186 22.64 5.32 -5.67
N LYS A 187 22.67 6.16 -4.62
CA LYS A 187 23.50 5.91 -3.44
C LYS A 187 23.06 4.64 -2.72
N MET A 188 21.76 4.41 -2.63
CA MET A 188 21.21 3.19 -2.07
C MET A 188 21.53 1.99 -2.96
N GLN A 189 21.39 2.10 -4.29
CA GLN A 189 21.80 1.04 -5.23
C GLN A 189 23.25 0.65 -5.02
N ASP A 190 24.17 1.62 -4.97
CA ASP A 190 25.59 1.39 -4.77
C ASP A 190 25.88 0.72 -3.41
N THR A 191 25.18 1.17 -2.36
CA THR A 191 25.30 0.59 -1.02
C THR A 191 24.90 -0.88 -1.00
N PHE A 192 23.72 -1.21 -1.56
CA PHE A 192 23.23 -2.60 -1.61
C PHE A 192 24.05 -3.47 -2.55
N THR A 193 24.50 -2.93 -3.66
CA THR A 193 25.41 -3.61 -4.59
C THR A 193 26.72 -3.98 -3.88
N THR A 194 27.31 -3.03 -3.17
CA THR A 194 28.54 -3.25 -2.39
C THR A 194 28.32 -4.28 -1.28
N PHE A 195 27.23 -4.17 -0.52
CA PHE A 195 26.87 -5.15 0.50
C PHE A 195 26.66 -6.54 -0.10
N SER A 196 25.91 -6.64 -1.18
CA SER A 196 25.63 -7.92 -1.85
C SER A 196 26.92 -8.59 -2.36
N ARG A 197 27.86 -7.80 -2.87
CA ARG A 197 29.19 -8.30 -3.30
C ARG A 197 30.00 -8.77 -2.08
N ALA A 198 30.09 -7.95 -1.04
CA ALA A 198 30.84 -8.28 0.18
C ALA A 198 30.33 -9.58 0.83
N CYS A 199 29.03 -9.77 0.88
CA CYS A 199 28.38 -10.96 1.42
C CYS A 199 28.23 -12.11 0.41
N LYS A 200 28.75 -11.98 -0.81
CA LYS A 200 28.64 -12.98 -1.89
C LYS A 200 27.15 -13.33 -2.23
N LEU A 201 26.23 -12.43 -2.02
CA LEU A 201 24.79 -12.68 -2.22
C LEU A 201 24.44 -12.89 -3.70
N TRP A 202 25.24 -12.37 -4.62
CA TRP A 202 25.13 -12.67 -6.06
C TRP A 202 25.24 -14.17 -6.34
N ALA A 203 26.07 -14.87 -5.57
CA ALA A 203 26.17 -16.33 -5.66
C ALA A 203 24.94 -17.03 -5.09
N CYS A 204 24.09 -16.31 -4.33
CA CYS A 204 22.85 -16.81 -3.75
C CYS A 204 21.60 -16.34 -4.53
N GLY A 205 21.75 -16.09 -5.84
CA GLY A 205 20.60 -15.80 -6.72
C GLY A 205 20.06 -14.39 -6.69
N VAL A 206 20.74 -13.41 -6.08
CA VAL A 206 20.37 -11.99 -6.22
C VAL A 206 20.78 -11.50 -7.60
N VAL A 207 19.81 -11.10 -8.44
CA VAL A 207 20.07 -10.78 -9.85
C VAL A 207 20.44 -9.33 -10.05
N GLY A 208 19.77 -8.39 -9.40
CA GLY A 208 20.09 -7.00 -9.58
C GLY A 208 19.08 -6.03 -8.99
N PHE A 209 19.39 -4.77 -9.20
CA PHE A 209 18.60 -3.63 -8.76
C PHE A 209 18.19 -2.85 -10.01
N GLU A 210 16.91 -2.91 -10.32
CA GLU A 210 16.32 -2.29 -11.50
C GLU A 210 15.66 -0.95 -11.18
N GLY A 211 15.54 -0.11 -12.19
CA GLY A 211 14.90 1.20 -12.09
C GLY A 211 13.39 1.18 -11.90
N PRO A 212 12.73 2.32 -12.15
CA PRO A 212 11.29 2.45 -11.98
C PRO A 212 10.51 1.53 -12.93
N VAL A 213 9.37 1.05 -12.43
CA VAL A 213 8.47 0.16 -13.17
C VAL A 213 7.26 0.95 -13.65
N ASN A 214 6.99 0.90 -14.95
CA ASN A 214 5.84 1.55 -15.56
C ASN A 214 4.57 0.70 -15.47
N ASP A 215 4.68 -0.61 -15.70
CA ASP A 215 3.58 -1.56 -15.59
C ASP A 215 3.83 -2.55 -14.44
N VAL A 216 3.24 -2.23 -13.29
CA VAL A 216 3.37 -3.04 -12.08
C VAL A 216 2.63 -4.36 -12.22
N ASN A 217 1.45 -4.38 -12.87
CA ASN A 217 0.71 -5.63 -13.01
C ASN A 217 1.45 -6.64 -13.89
N LEU A 218 2.05 -6.18 -14.99
CA LEU A 218 2.88 -7.03 -15.82
C LEU A 218 4.09 -7.58 -15.04
N LEU A 219 4.77 -6.72 -14.29
CA LEU A 219 5.91 -7.16 -13.47
C LEU A 219 5.52 -8.22 -12.43
N LEU A 220 4.41 -8.00 -11.71
CA LEU A 220 3.87 -8.96 -10.73
C LEU A 220 3.58 -10.31 -11.40
N ASN A 221 2.98 -10.29 -12.58
CA ASN A 221 2.63 -11.51 -13.31
C ASN A 221 3.86 -12.30 -13.80
N ARG A 222 4.98 -11.62 -14.01
CA ARG A 222 6.25 -12.26 -14.41
C ARG A 222 6.97 -12.95 -13.26
N ALA A 223 6.65 -12.62 -12.01
CA ALA A 223 7.22 -13.23 -10.81
C ALA A 223 6.40 -14.44 -10.33
N ASP A 224 6.99 -15.24 -9.46
CA ASP A 224 6.30 -16.34 -8.77
C ASP A 224 5.89 -15.91 -7.36
N ILE A 225 6.78 -15.28 -6.61
CA ILE A 225 6.56 -14.83 -5.23
C ILE A 225 6.89 -13.35 -5.12
N VAL A 226 6.07 -12.60 -4.40
CA VAL A 226 6.34 -11.20 -4.10
C VAL A 226 6.70 -11.06 -2.63
N VAL A 227 7.76 -10.30 -2.34
CA VAL A 227 8.19 -10.00 -0.97
C VAL A 227 8.10 -8.52 -0.71
N SER A 228 7.53 -8.16 0.43
CA SER A 228 7.53 -6.82 0.99
C SER A 228 8.27 -6.87 2.33
N CYS A 229 9.26 -6.00 2.53
CA CYS A 229 9.94 -5.87 3.83
C CYS A 229 9.35 -4.73 4.67
N LEU A 230 8.12 -4.34 4.39
CA LEU A 230 7.41 -3.30 5.09
C LEU A 230 6.59 -3.82 6.24
N TYR A 231 6.73 -3.14 7.34
CA TYR A 231 5.75 -3.18 8.41
C TYR A 231 5.32 -1.73 8.69
N PRO A 232 4.06 -1.42 8.69
CA PRO A 232 2.87 -2.22 8.35
C PRO A 232 2.56 -2.23 6.84
N LEU A 233 1.62 -3.09 6.43
CA LEU A 233 1.24 -3.38 5.06
C LEU A 233 0.78 -2.13 4.27
N TYR A 234 1.36 -1.87 3.12
CA TYR A 234 0.91 -0.82 2.20
C TYR A 234 0.13 -1.39 1.01
N ALA A 235 -0.65 -0.53 0.33
CA ALA A 235 -1.44 -0.94 -0.83
C ALA A 235 -0.63 -1.71 -1.88
N ARG A 236 0.60 -1.27 -2.15
CA ARG A 236 1.49 -1.93 -3.12
C ARG A 236 1.77 -3.39 -2.79
N SER A 237 1.86 -3.74 -1.51
CA SER A 237 2.14 -5.13 -1.15
C SER A 237 0.98 -6.05 -1.52
N ILE A 238 -0.27 -5.65 -1.25
CA ILE A 238 -1.45 -6.48 -1.54
C ILE A 238 -1.80 -6.56 -3.03
N GLU A 239 -1.24 -5.68 -3.88
CA GLU A 239 -1.35 -5.77 -5.35
C GLU A 239 -0.88 -7.13 -5.88
N ALA A 240 0.07 -7.78 -5.18
CA ALA A 240 0.54 -9.13 -5.48
C ALA A 240 -0.60 -10.16 -5.49
N PHE A 241 -1.47 -10.12 -4.49
CA PHE A 241 -2.62 -11.03 -4.42
C PHE A 241 -3.56 -10.84 -5.61
N GLY A 242 -3.79 -9.57 -6.01
CA GLY A 242 -4.57 -9.24 -7.20
C GLY A 242 -4.03 -9.92 -8.46
N ALA A 243 -2.72 -9.92 -8.65
CA ALA A 243 -2.03 -10.60 -9.75
C ALA A 243 -1.91 -12.13 -9.58
N GLY A 244 -2.51 -12.70 -8.54
CA GLY A 244 -2.49 -14.14 -8.27
C GLY A 244 -1.17 -14.63 -7.68
N LYS A 245 -0.40 -13.76 -6.99
CA LYS A 245 0.91 -14.11 -6.43
C LYS A 245 0.89 -14.14 -4.91
N PRO A 246 1.48 -15.16 -4.27
CA PRO A 246 1.67 -15.15 -2.83
C PRO A 246 2.57 -13.97 -2.41
N LEU A 247 2.19 -13.34 -1.31
CA LEU A 247 2.90 -12.21 -0.73
C LEU A 247 3.59 -12.63 0.56
N ILE A 248 4.88 -12.45 0.64
CA ILE A 248 5.62 -12.56 1.91
C ILE A 248 5.78 -11.15 2.46
N CYS A 249 5.13 -10.87 3.58
CA CYS A 249 5.18 -9.55 4.20
C CYS A 249 5.26 -9.69 5.73
N PRO A 250 6.37 -9.28 6.36
CA PRO A 250 6.48 -9.26 7.80
C PRO A 250 5.34 -8.47 8.45
N GLY A 251 4.69 -9.08 9.43
CA GLY A 251 3.56 -8.45 10.12
C GLY A 251 2.20 -8.59 9.43
N TYR A 252 2.10 -9.11 8.21
CA TYR A 252 0.82 -9.49 7.62
C TYR A 252 0.29 -10.77 8.29
N ARG A 253 -0.75 -10.64 9.11
CA ARG A 253 -1.25 -11.71 9.97
C ARG A 253 -2.76 -11.85 9.87
N GLU A 254 -3.28 -11.85 8.64
CA GLU A 254 -4.70 -12.13 8.44
C GLU A 254 -5.03 -13.58 8.78
N PRO A 255 -6.15 -13.84 9.46
CA PRO A 255 -6.57 -15.19 9.79
C PRO A 255 -6.66 -16.10 8.56
N GLY A 256 -6.00 -17.25 8.62
CA GLY A 256 -5.96 -18.21 7.51
C GLY A 256 -4.83 -17.97 6.50
N TYR A 257 -4.05 -16.91 6.62
CA TYR A 257 -2.89 -16.69 5.76
C TYR A 257 -1.69 -17.53 6.22
N GLU A 258 -1.22 -18.42 5.34
CA GLU A 258 -0.21 -19.42 5.71
C GLU A 258 1.24 -18.93 5.65
N PHE A 259 1.53 -17.85 4.89
CA PHE A 259 2.92 -17.40 4.64
C PHE A 259 3.30 -16.22 5.51
N THR A 260 2.84 -16.23 6.76
CA THR A 260 3.22 -15.21 7.75
C THR A 260 4.69 -15.33 8.12
N CYS A 261 5.35 -14.19 8.36
CA CYS A 261 6.73 -14.13 8.84
C CYS A 261 6.96 -12.95 9.78
N ASP A 262 8.04 -13.02 10.52
CA ASP A 262 8.60 -11.88 11.26
C ASP A 262 9.64 -11.14 10.41
N LEU A 263 10.01 -9.93 10.83
CA LEU A 263 11.03 -9.15 10.14
C LEU A 263 12.44 -9.61 10.57
N ASP A 264 12.78 -10.83 10.21
CA ASP A 264 14.11 -11.41 10.35
C ASP A 264 14.42 -12.33 9.17
N PRO A 265 15.71 -12.52 8.82
CA PRO A 265 16.10 -13.29 7.64
C PRO A 265 15.62 -14.74 7.64
N ALA A 266 15.65 -15.42 8.78
CA ALA A 266 15.30 -16.83 8.87
C ALA A 266 13.79 -17.02 8.67
N SER A 267 12.98 -16.18 9.32
CA SER A 267 11.52 -16.18 9.17
C SER A 267 11.07 -15.83 7.76
N ILE A 268 11.73 -14.86 7.12
CA ILE A 268 11.44 -14.49 5.72
C ILE A 268 11.82 -15.66 4.78
N ALA A 269 12.97 -16.29 4.98
CA ALA A 269 13.40 -17.44 4.18
C ALA A 269 12.42 -18.60 4.30
N ASP A 270 12.01 -18.96 5.51
CA ASP A 270 11.04 -20.02 5.77
C ASP A 270 9.71 -19.73 5.07
N ALA A 271 9.21 -18.50 5.17
CA ALA A 271 7.96 -18.12 4.51
C ALA A 271 8.05 -18.21 2.97
N ILE A 272 9.18 -17.81 2.36
CA ILE A 272 9.42 -17.97 0.92
C ILE A 272 9.43 -19.45 0.54
N ILE A 273 10.14 -20.28 1.31
CA ILE A 273 10.23 -21.72 1.07
C ILE A 273 8.84 -22.36 1.13
N ARG A 274 8.06 -22.07 2.18
CA ARG A 274 6.67 -22.57 2.31
C ARG A 274 5.78 -22.10 1.17
N ALA A 275 5.90 -20.83 0.77
CA ALA A 275 5.10 -20.28 -0.33
C ALA A 275 5.41 -20.98 -1.66
N TRP A 276 6.67 -21.33 -1.92
CA TRP A 276 7.04 -22.07 -3.12
C TRP A 276 6.61 -23.52 -3.08
N GLU A 277 6.79 -24.21 -1.95
CA GLU A 277 6.38 -25.60 -1.78
C GLU A 277 4.86 -25.81 -1.83
N LYS A 278 4.09 -24.74 -1.53
CA LYS A 278 2.62 -24.74 -1.57
C LYS A 278 2.03 -23.90 -2.71
N TYR A 279 2.85 -23.48 -3.67
CA TYR A 279 2.47 -22.52 -4.70
C TYR A 279 1.16 -22.89 -5.41
N ASP A 280 1.00 -24.16 -5.79
CA ASP A 280 -0.17 -24.65 -6.49
C ASP A 280 -1.42 -24.85 -5.60
N ARG A 281 -1.30 -24.66 -4.30
CA ARG A 281 -2.39 -24.89 -3.33
C ARG A 281 -2.97 -23.60 -2.76
N PHE A 282 -2.29 -22.48 -2.92
CA PHE A 282 -2.74 -21.20 -2.43
C PHE A 282 -3.28 -20.34 -3.58
N ASP A 283 -4.59 -20.13 -3.58
CA ASP A 283 -5.23 -19.20 -4.53
C ASP A 283 -5.14 -17.74 -4.02
N ALA A 284 -4.04 -17.08 -4.40
CA ALA A 284 -3.81 -15.68 -4.03
C ALA A 284 -4.87 -14.75 -4.63
N ARG A 285 -5.40 -15.06 -5.81
CA ARG A 285 -6.45 -14.26 -6.44
C ARG A 285 -7.77 -14.35 -5.69
N ALA A 286 -8.21 -15.56 -5.33
CA ALA A 286 -9.39 -15.74 -4.50
C ALA A 286 -9.25 -15.03 -3.15
N TRP A 287 -8.06 -15.08 -2.54
CA TRP A 287 -7.73 -14.35 -1.31
C TRP A 287 -7.92 -12.84 -1.47
N ALA A 288 -7.45 -12.25 -2.59
CA ALA A 288 -7.64 -10.84 -2.89
C ALA A 288 -9.13 -10.49 -3.07
N CYS A 289 -9.87 -11.29 -3.82
CA CYS A 289 -11.29 -11.06 -4.07
C CYS A 289 -12.12 -11.08 -2.78
N GLU A 290 -11.77 -11.96 -1.85
CA GLU A 290 -12.49 -12.08 -0.57
C GLU A 290 -12.17 -10.95 0.41
N ARG A 291 -10.93 -10.43 0.42
CA ARG A 291 -10.44 -9.59 1.52
C ARG A 291 -9.94 -8.21 1.12
N HIS A 292 -9.62 -8.03 -0.14
CA HIS A 292 -8.93 -6.83 -0.64
C HIS A 292 -9.55 -6.23 -1.89
N ASP A 293 -10.84 -6.43 -2.12
CA ASP A 293 -11.55 -5.77 -3.21
C ASP A 293 -11.81 -4.30 -2.85
N VAL A 294 -11.33 -3.38 -3.67
CA VAL A 294 -11.57 -1.94 -3.49
C VAL A 294 -13.06 -1.59 -3.60
N ALA A 295 -13.84 -2.33 -4.37
CA ALA A 295 -15.28 -2.10 -4.45
C ALA A 295 -15.95 -2.27 -3.08
N GLU A 296 -15.57 -3.31 -2.34
CA GLU A 296 -16.06 -3.54 -0.97
C GLU A 296 -15.53 -2.48 0.01
N THR A 297 -14.26 -2.07 -0.13
CA THR A 297 -13.69 -0.96 0.64
C THR A 297 -14.52 0.31 0.48
N VAL A 298 -14.83 0.67 -0.78
CA VAL A 298 -15.60 1.88 -1.10
C VAL A 298 -17.04 1.77 -0.60
N ARG A 299 -17.69 0.61 -0.76
CA ARG A 299 -19.03 0.40 -0.24
C ARG A 299 -19.10 0.68 1.26
N GLN A 300 -18.14 0.17 2.04
CA GLN A 300 -18.06 0.45 3.48
C GLN A 300 -17.78 1.92 3.79
N CYS A 301 -16.90 2.58 3.03
CA CYS A 301 -16.67 4.02 3.17
C CYS A 301 -17.96 4.81 2.93
N VAL A 302 -18.68 4.52 1.87
CA VAL A 302 -19.93 5.19 1.50
C VAL A 302 -21.01 4.98 2.57
N GLU A 303 -21.18 3.77 3.09
CA GLU A 303 -22.11 3.51 4.19
C GLU A 303 -21.79 4.32 5.45
N ILE A 304 -20.50 4.57 5.70
CA ILE A 304 -20.08 5.46 6.80
C ILE A 304 -20.42 6.91 6.45
N PHE A 305 -20.13 7.35 5.23
CA PHE A 305 -20.41 8.72 4.77
C PHE A 305 -21.89 9.06 4.86
N GLU A 306 -22.78 8.14 4.47
CA GLU A 306 -24.23 8.31 4.52
C GLU A 306 -24.77 8.59 5.93
N ARG A 307 -24.09 8.10 6.96
CA ARG A 307 -24.45 8.39 8.37
C ARG A 307 -24.18 9.84 8.78
N TYR A 308 -23.34 10.55 8.03
CA TYR A 308 -22.92 11.92 8.32
C TYR A 308 -23.41 12.92 7.27
N ALA A 309 -23.68 12.47 6.05
CA ALA A 309 -24.22 13.31 4.98
C ALA A 309 -25.56 13.94 5.43
N ARG A 310 -25.74 15.22 5.10
CA ARG A 310 -26.92 16.02 5.44
C ARG A 310 -27.84 16.18 4.26
#